data_0180f02416166b13139cb5c1dbbb6179
#
_entry.id   0180f02416166b13139cb5c1dbbb6179
#
_cell.length_a   1.000
_cell.length_b   1.000
_cell.length_c   1.000
_cell.angle_alpha   90.00
_cell.angle_beta   90.00
_cell.angle_gamma   90.00
#
_symmetry.space_group_name_H-M   'P 1'
#
loop_
_entity.id
_entity.type
_entity.pdbx_description
1 polymer ?
#
loop_
_entity_poly.entity_id
_entity_poly.type
_entity_poly.pdbx_seq_one_letter_code
_entity_poly.pdbx_strand_id
1 'polypeptide(L)'
;MKRSILISLVALVFVACSTSGAQSSNAGVFSFIDDLGARSISKEAASKVAVIVPEKVLKSYSNIIINSSVAYLLRQKARVSVNVFLIGTEDESKISSLVSELAAQDYRFVIAGFTIKGANALANLGADDMYFYIPTLNKNSTNINASNIYFGGIDYDAQIQKLLDFSNDYVASFYDDSALSSSLNQKLASLRPKTKSIKLEGDKTNFETLFRRARLDNASIFLNTPLVKSAILSSQIRANETAPYMILSTQIGYNPTLLSLTQPEDRVLLLIANSIANDDAGLSYLNEMLGHSIDYNWVAYATNVGLDYFYTQMMNTKSQRLFSEQMQNNQILYNIRIMKALEASFSEE
;
A
#
# COMPACT_ATOMS: atom_id res chain seq x y z
N MET A 1 -13.94 -50.76 -6.60
CA MET A 1 -12.63 -50.12 -6.35
C MET A 1 -12.87 -48.66 -5.94
N LYS A 2 -12.84 -48.38 -4.64
CA LYS A 2 -13.04 -47.03 -4.07
C LYS A 2 -11.67 -46.37 -3.96
N ARG A 3 -11.45 -45.25 -4.64
CA ARG A 3 -10.27 -44.39 -4.45
C ARG A 3 -10.59 -43.37 -3.36
N SER A 4 -9.94 -43.54 -2.22
CA SER A 4 -9.97 -42.55 -1.13
C SER A 4 -9.04 -41.41 -1.49
N ILE A 5 -9.60 -40.20 -1.56
CA ILE A 5 -8.83 -38.94 -1.67
C ILE A 5 -8.52 -38.51 -0.25
N LEU A 6 -7.25 -38.50 0.09
CA LEU A 6 -6.76 -38.00 1.37
C LEU A 6 -6.69 -36.47 1.28
N ILE A 7 -7.64 -35.79 1.90
CA ILE A 7 -7.60 -34.31 2.07
C ILE A 7 -6.82 -34.05 3.34
N SER A 8 -5.63 -33.51 3.18
CA SER A 8 -4.78 -33.07 4.30
C SER A 8 -5.35 -31.75 4.85
N LEU A 9 -6.00 -31.85 6.01
CA LEU A 9 -6.57 -30.72 6.73
C LEU A 9 -5.43 -29.97 7.41
N VAL A 10 -5.12 -28.75 6.95
CA VAL A 10 -4.22 -27.84 7.66
C VAL A 10 -5.00 -27.26 8.84
N ALA A 11 -4.71 -27.74 10.04
CA ALA A 11 -5.34 -27.24 11.27
C ALA A 11 -4.77 -25.85 11.61
N LEU A 12 -5.62 -24.82 11.49
CA LEU A 12 -5.38 -23.51 12.09
C LEU A 12 -5.54 -23.63 13.60
N VAL A 13 -4.45 -23.55 14.34
CA VAL A 13 -4.50 -23.48 15.80
C VAL A 13 -4.80 -22.05 16.22
N PHE A 14 -6.04 -21.78 16.62
CA PHE A 14 -6.40 -20.59 17.37
C PHE A 14 -5.99 -20.80 18.83
N VAL A 15 -4.99 -20.07 19.31
CA VAL A 15 -4.69 -20.00 20.74
C VAL A 15 -5.66 -19.04 21.39
N ALA A 16 -6.61 -19.57 22.16
CA ALA A 16 -7.48 -18.76 23.01
C ALA A 16 -6.66 -18.23 24.20
N CYS A 17 -6.69 -16.91 24.40
CA CYS A 17 -6.16 -16.26 25.60
C CYS A 17 -7.01 -16.59 26.81
N SER A 18 -6.42 -17.23 27.81
CA SER A 18 -6.94 -17.24 29.19
C SER A 18 -6.29 -16.09 29.98
N THR A 19 -7.13 -15.28 30.58
CA THR A 19 -6.76 -14.12 31.41
C THR A 19 -6.19 -14.54 32.74
N SER A 20 -4.95 -14.13 33.05
CA SER A 20 -4.50 -13.84 34.42
C SER A 20 -3.35 -12.85 34.35
N GLY A 21 -3.47 -11.77 35.17
CA GLY A 21 -2.73 -10.53 35.03
C GLY A 21 -1.22 -10.63 35.14
N ALA A 22 -0.56 -10.09 34.15
CA ALA A 22 0.70 -9.38 34.18
C ALA A 22 0.80 -8.64 32.84
N GLN A 23 1.12 -7.35 32.88
CA GLN A 23 1.41 -6.59 31.67
C GLN A 23 2.68 -7.15 31.02
N SER A 24 2.51 -7.99 29.99
CA SER A 24 3.55 -8.31 29.04
C SER A 24 3.04 -7.94 27.65
N SER A 25 3.85 -7.18 26.90
CA SER A 25 3.64 -6.87 25.51
C SER A 25 3.32 -8.16 24.75
N ASN A 26 2.13 -8.26 24.14
CA ASN A 26 1.73 -9.40 23.32
C ASN A 26 2.52 -9.39 22.00
N ALA A 27 3.71 -9.96 22.03
CA ALA A 27 4.42 -10.36 20.83
C ALA A 27 3.90 -11.74 20.40
N GLY A 28 3.06 -11.78 19.38
CA GLY A 28 2.70 -13.04 18.70
C GLY A 28 3.90 -13.50 17.87
N VAL A 29 4.61 -14.53 18.34
CA VAL A 29 5.70 -15.13 17.57
C VAL A 29 5.09 -16.14 16.60
N PHE A 30 5.11 -15.82 15.30
CA PHE A 30 4.82 -16.79 14.25
C PHE A 30 6.12 -17.32 13.67
N SER A 31 6.62 -18.45 14.21
CA SER A 31 7.73 -19.18 13.60
C SER A 31 7.18 -20.22 12.62
N PHE A 32 6.86 -19.79 11.40
CA PHE A 32 6.27 -20.66 10.38
C PHE A 32 7.31 -21.57 9.67
N ILE A 33 8.61 -21.41 9.92
CA ILE A 33 9.65 -21.99 9.06
C ILE A 33 10.42 -23.12 9.71
N ASP A 34 10.35 -23.29 11.03
CA ASP A 34 11.12 -24.33 11.72
C ASP A 34 10.54 -25.75 11.59
N ASP A 35 9.25 -25.91 11.29
CA ASP A 35 8.58 -27.22 11.24
C ASP A 35 8.60 -27.92 9.86
N LEU A 36 8.97 -27.26 8.78
CA LEU A 36 8.96 -27.86 7.43
C LEU A 36 10.28 -28.47 6.98
N GLY A 37 11.31 -28.51 7.82
CA GLY A 37 12.63 -28.96 7.39
C GLY A 37 13.65 -29.34 8.45
N ALA A 38 13.25 -29.81 9.62
CA ALA A 38 14.18 -30.25 10.66
C ALA A 38 14.90 -31.52 10.28
N ARG A 39 15.96 -31.45 9.46
CA ARG A 39 17.08 -32.37 9.48
C ARG A 39 18.39 -31.61 9.39
N SER A 40 19.08 -31.50 10.52
CA SER A 40 20.51 -31.15 10.70
C SER A 40 20.94 -29.85 9.98
N ILE A 41 20.74 -28.69 10.62
CA ILE A 41 21.36 -27.42 10.21
C ILE A 41 22.12 -26.88 11.42
N SER A 42 23.43 -26.62 11.22
CA SER A 42 24.24 -25.82 12.11
C SER A 42 23.49 -24.54 12.52
N LYS A 43 23.56 -24.15 13.80
CA LYS A 43 23.01 -22.93 14.36
C LYS A 43 23.67 -21.69 13.75
N GLU A 44 23.40 -21.37 12.49
CA GLU A 44 23.51 -20.01 12.02
C GLU A 44 22.26 -19.27 12.53
N ALA A 45 22.48 -18.20 13.28
CA ALA A 45 21.40 -17.38 13.83
C ALA A 45 20.48 -16.95 12.68
N ALA A 46 19.23 -17.42 12.67
CA ALA A 46 18.26 -17.01 11.67
C ALA A 46 18.10 -15.50 11.72
N SER A 47 18.21 -14.81 10.59
CA SER A 47 17.92 -13.36 10.52
C SER A 47 16.50 -13.11 11.01
N LYS A 48 16.30 -12.02 11.72
CA LYS A 48 15.00 -11.64 12.30
C LYS A 48 14.47 -10.38 11.61
N VAL A 49 13.20 -10.37 11.30
CA VAL A 49 12.47 -9.18 10.82
C VAL A 49 11.37 -8.87 11.81
N ALA A 50 11.33 -7.64 12.31
CA ALA A 50 10.21 -7.12 13.07
C ALA A 50 9.21 -6.44 12.13
N VAL A 51 7.92 -6.67 12.36
CA VAL A 51 6.83 -5.95 11.68
C VAL A 51 6.04 -5.19 12.74
N ILE A 52 6.17 -3.87 12.75
CA ILE A 52 5.48 -2.99 13.70
C ILE A 52 4.25 -2.41 13.04
N VAL A 53 3.08 -2.59 13.64
CA VAL A 53 1.82 -2.05 13.13
C VAL A 53 0.97 -1.44 14.24
N PRO A 54 0.60 -0.15 14.13
CA PRO A 54 -0.39 0.49 14.99
C PRO A 54 -1.81 0.17 14.45
N GLU A 55 -2.34 -1.00 14.79
CA GLU A 55 -3.53 -1.58 14.16
C GLU A 55 -4.79 -0.70 14.31
N LYS A 56 -4.88 0.12 15.36
CA LYS A 56 -6.00 1.07 15.53
C LYS A 56 -5.92 2.25 14.57
N VAL A 57 -4.72 2.56 14.06
CA VAL A 57 -4.47 3.64 13.10
C VAL A 57 -4.58 3.12 11.67
N LEU A 58 -3.86 2.05 11.35
CA LEU A 58 -3.79 1.49 10.00
C LEU A 58 -4.99 0.61 9.62
N LYS A 59 -5.74 0.10 10.60
CA LYS A 59 -6.92 -0.76 10.38
C LYS A 59 -6.58 -1.95 9.46
N SER A 60 -7.27 -2.09 8.33
CA SER A 60 -7.06 -3.18 7.38
C SER A 60 -5.65 -3.24 6.79
N TYR A 61 -4.96 -2.11 6.65
CA TYR A 61 -3.59 -2.09 6.16
C TYR A 61 -2.59 -2.82 7.08
N SER A 62 -2.91 -2.98 8.37
CA SER A 62 -2.10 -3.76 9.30
C SER A 62 -1.93 -5.20 8.83
N ASN A 63 -3.06 -5.86 8.54
CA ASN A 63 -3.06 -7.24 8.05
C ASN A 63 -2.38 -7.35 6.66
N ILE A 64 -2.55 -6.35 5.81
CA ILE A 64 -1.92 -6.32 4.49
C ILE A 64 -0.40 -6.30 4.62
N ILE A 65 0.17 -5.44 5.47
CA ILE A 65 1.62 -5.35 5.70
C ILE A 65 2.15 -6.66 6.28
N ILE A 66 1.48 -7.22 7.30
CA ILE A 66 1.88 -8.48 7.92
C ILE A 66 1.87 -9.62 6.89
N ASN A 67 0.74 -9.81 6.22
CA ASN A 67 0.54 -10.91 5.29
C ASN A 67 1.46 -10.81 4.06
N SER A 68 1.68 -9.60 3.55
CA SER A 68 2.63 -9.36 2.44
C SER A 68 4.06 -9.71 2.84
N SER A 69 4.46 -9.38 4.08
CA SER A 69 5.79 -9.73 4.59
C SER A 69 5.97 -11.26 4.65
N VAL A 70 4.94 -11.97 5.12
CA VAL A 70 4.94 -13.44 5.17
C VAL A 70 4.94 -14.03 3.76
N ALA A 71 4.09 -13.53 2.85
CA ALA A 71 4.01 -13.99 1.46
C ALA A 71 5.38 -13.90 0.75
N TYR A 72 6.06 -12.76 0.89
CA TYR A 72 7.38 -12.55 0.30
C TYR A 72 8.41 -13.56 0.82
N LEU A 73 8.52 -13.72 2.14
CA LEU A 73 9.51 -14.63 2.73
C LEU A 73 9.22 -16.11 2.40
N LEU A 74 7.96 -16.50 2.31
CA LEU A 74 7.56 -17.83 1.82
C LEU A 74 7.95 -18.01 0.35
N ARG A 75 7.72 -16.99 -0.49
CA ARG A 75 8.10 -17.04 -1.92
C ARG A 75 9.60 -17.20 -2.10
N GLN A 76 10.40 -16.53 -1.30
CA GLN A 76 11.85 -16.61 -1.30
C GLN A 76 12.39 -17.87 -0.57
N LYS A 77 11.52 -18.66 0.07
CA LYS A 77 11.94 -19.76 0.97
C LYS A 77 12.98 -19.29 1.98
N ALA A 78 12.79 -18.07 2.49
CA ALA A 78 13.74 -17.40 3.34
C ALA A 78 13.83 -18.06 4.72
N ARG A 79 15.04 -18.24 5.22
CA ARG A 79 15.30 -18.67 6.61
C ARG A 79 15.34 -17.47 7.53
N VAL A 80 14.21 -16.80 7.70
CA VAL A 80 14.05 -15.56 8.46
C VAL A 80 12.84 -15.70 9.36
N SER A 81 12.99 -15.36 10.65
CA SER A 81 11.85 -15.28 11.55
C SER A 81 11.17 -13.93 11.42
N VAL A 82 9.84 -13.92 11.32
CA VAL A 82 9.03 -12.70 11.31
C VAL A 82 8.31 -12.58 12.64
N ASN A 83 8.54 -11.48 13.35
CA ASN A 83 7.85 -11.20 14.62
C ASN A 83 7.00 -9.95 14.44
N VAL A 84 5.72 -10.05 14.80
CA VAL A 84 4.73 -8.98 14.64
C VAL A 84 4.48 -8.30 15.98
N PHE A 85 4.57 -6.97 15.98
CA PHE A 85 4.37 -6.13 17.16
C PHE A 85 3.17 -5.20 16.92
N LEU A 86 2.06 -5.49 17.62
CA LEU A 86 0.86 -4.69 17.59
C LEU A 86 0.94 -3.63 18.70
N ILE A 87 1.07 -2.35 18.33
CA ILE A 87 1.27 -1.25 19.29
C ILE A 87 0.01 -0.41 19.54
N GLY A 88 -1.08 -0.73 18.86
CA GLY A 88 -2.36 -0.04 18.96
C GLY A 88 -2.35 1.32 18.28
N THR A 89 -1.58 2.25 18.82
CA THR A 89 -1.50 3.65 18.39
C THR A 89 -0.05 4.09 18.19
N GLU A 90 0.18 5.21 17.50
CA GLU A 90 1.51 5.79 17.24
C GLU A 90 1.94 6.74 18.38
N ASP A 91 1.83 6.28 19.62
CA ASP A 91 2.31 7.03 20.77
C ASP A 91 3.84 6.93 20.85
N GLU A 92 4.51 8.07 20.97
CA GLU A 92 5.98 8.16 20.97
C GLU A 92 6.61 7.27 22.04
N SER A 93 6.04 7.23 23.24
CA SER A 93 6.51 6.38 24.33
C SER A 93 6.46 4.88 23.99
N LYS A 94 5.40 4.42 23.30
CA LYS A 94 5.26 3.02 22.88
C LYS A 94 6.26 2.67 21.80
N ILE A 95 6.44 3.56 20.82
CA ILE A 95 7.43 3.38 19.73
C ILE A 95 8.82 3.32 20.34
N SER A 96 9.18 4.26 21.22
CA SER A 96 10.48 4.31 21.89
C SER A 96 10.76 3.05 22.73
N SER A 97 9.80 2.62 23.55
CA SER A 97 9.93 1.41 24.35
C SER A 97 10.16 0.17 23.49
N LEU A 98 9.35 0.01 22.43
CA LEU A 98 9.47 -1.13 21.52
C LEU A 98 10.80 -1.11 20.76
N VAL A 99 11.22 0.04 20.23
CA VAL A 99 12.49 0.15 19.49
C VAL A 99 13.67 -0.22 20.41
N SER A 100 13.65 0.22 21.68
CA SER A 100 14.67 -0.17 22.66
C SER A 100 14.66 -1.68 22.95
N GLU A 101 13.49 -2.29 23.05
CA GLU A 101 13.32 -3.75 23.20
C GLU A 101 13.86 -4.50 21.98
N LEU A 102 13.54 -4.06 20.77
CA LEU A 102 14.03 -4.67 19.53
C LEU A 102 15.55 -4.58 19.42
N ALA A 103 16.14 -3.44 19.78
CA ALA A 103 17.59 -3.26 19.80
C ALA A 103 18.26 -4.22 20.80
N ALA A 104 17.70 -4.38 21.99
CA ALA A 104 18.20 -5.32 23.01
C ALA A 104 18.07 -6.79 22.59
N GLN A 105 17.17 -7.11 21.67
CA GLN A 105 16.97 -8.44 21.10
C GLN A 105 17.69 -8.63 19.74
N ASP A 106 18.60 -7.76 19.35
CA ASP A 106 19.39 -7.83 18.08
C ASP A 106 18.54 -7.82 16.81
N TYR A 107 17.39 -7.14 16.79
CA TYR A 107 16.69 -6.87 15.54
C TYR A 107 17.44 -5.80 14.75
N ARG A 108 17.66 -6.08 13.46
CA ARG A 108 18.34 -5.17 12.54
C ARG A 108 17.40 -4.62 11.47
N PHE A 109 16.33 -5.36 11.14
CA PHE A 109 15.42 -5.04 10.06
C PHE A 109 13.99 -4.94 10.58
N VAL A 110 13.38 -3.79 10.33
CA VAL A 110 12.04 -3.47 10.82
C VAL A 110 11.18 -2.96 9.68
N ILE A 111 10.03 -3.58 9.46
CA ILE A 111 8.97 -3.05 8.63
C ILE A 111 8.02 -2.30 9.55
N ALA A 112 7.90 -0.99 9.37
CA ALA A 112 7.09 -0.13 10.22
C ALA A 112 5.90 0.43 9.43
N GLY A 113 4.71 -0.07 9.67
CA GLY A 113 3.49 0.45 9.09
C GLY A 113 3.09 1.76 9.77
N PHE A 114 3.75 2.85 9.47
CA PHE A 114 3.53 4.14 10.15
C PHE A 114 2.88 5.19 9.25
N THR A 115 2.10 6.09 9.88
CA THR A 115 1.77 7.39 9.32
C THR A 115 2.93 8.38 9.54
N ILE A 116 2.79 9.61 9.06
CA ILE A 116 3.77 10.69 9.30
C ILE A 116 4.04 10.87 10.80
N LYS A 117 3.03 10.70 11.66
CA LYS A 117 3.17 10.82 13.11
C LYS A 117 4.14 9.76 13.67
N GLY A 118 3.91 8.49 13.35
CA GLY A 118 4.78 7.40 13.81
C GLY A 118 6.18 7.47 13.21
N ALA A 119 6.29 7.88 11.94
CA ALA A 119 7.58 8.06 11.27
C ALA A 119 8.41 9.18 11.92
N ASN A 120 7.80 10.31 12.28
CA ASN A 120 8.49 11.38 13.01
C ASN A 120 8.93 10.94 14.41
N ALA A 121 8.05 10.23 15.15
CA ALA A 121 8.42 9.67 16.46
C ALA A 121 9.63 8.73 16.33
N LEU A 122 9.64 7.86 15.32
CA LEU A 122 10.75 6.97 15.03
C LEU A 122 12.05 7.73 14.70
N ALA A 123 11.98 8.75 13.86
CA ALA A 123 13.15 9.54 13.45
C ALA A 123 13.83 10.28 14.62
N ASN A 124 13.04 10.65 15.64
CA ASN A 124 13.55 11.34 16.83
C ASN A 124 14.33 10.40 17.78
N LEU A 125 14.25 9.08 17.60
CA LEU A 125 14.89 8.12 18.52
C LEU A 125 16.39 7.90 18.26
N GLY A 126 16.89 8.19 17.04
CA GLY A 126 18.29 8.00 16.70
C GLY A 126 18.75 6.54 16.81
N ALA A 127 17.92 5.59 16.44
CA ALA A 127 18.22 4.15 16.48
C ALA A 127 19.08 3.72 15.27
N ASP A 128 20.34 4.18 15.20
CA ASP A 128 21.21 4.10 14.02
C ASP A 128 21.65 2.66 13.68
N ASP A 129 21.56 1.72 14.62
CA ASP A 129 21.94 0.32 14.42
C ASP A 129 20.87 -0.54 13.76
N MET A 130 19.69 0.01 13.50
CA MET A 130 18.56 -0.67 12.88
C MET A 130 18.11 0.02 11.60
N TYR A 131 17.64 -0.77 10.64
CA TYR A 131 17.07 -0.30 9.38
C TYR A 131 15.55 -0.39 9.43
N PHE A 132 14.87 0.72 9.18
CA PHE A 132 13.42 0.81 9.19
C PHE A 132 12.90 1.05 7.80
N TYR A 133 11.92 0.27 7.37
CA TYR A 133 11.21 0.47 6.12
C TYR A 133 9.75 0.81 6.37
N ILE A 134 9.29 1.91 5.80
CA ILE A 134 7.92 2.40 5.94
C ILE A 134 7.20 2.30 4.57
N PRO A 135 6.43 1.23 4.32
CA PRO A 135 5.77 1.01 3.03
C PRO A 135 4.64 2.00 2.74
N THR A 136 4.11 2.64 3.78
CA THR A 136 2.91 3.49 3.73
C THR A 136 3.19 4.95 3.39
N LEU A 137 4.45 5.39 3.46
CA LEU A 137 4.83 6.80 3.27
C LEU A 137 5.83 6.98 2.13
N ASN A 138 5.64 8.03 1.35
CA ASN A 138 6.64 8.55 0.44
C ASN A 138 7.52 9.60 1.16
N LYS A 139 8.83 9.56 0.92
CA LYS A 139 9.80 10.47 1.55
C LYS A 139 9.47 11.93 1.29
N ASN A 140 9.02 12.28 0.08
CA ASN A 140 8.66 13.65 -0.29
C ASN A 140 7.46 14.20 0.52
N SER A 141 6.71 13.32 1.18
CA SER A 141 5.62 13.71 2.09
C SER A 141 6.11 13.96 3.53
N THR A 142 7.41 13.86 3.78
CA THR A 142 8.01 14.00 5.11
C THR A 142 9.21 14.93 5.08
N ASN A 143 9.63 15.41 6.25
CA ASN A 143 10.90 16.14 6.43
C ASN A 143 11.98 15.28 7.09
N ILE A 144 11.85 13.94 7.03
CA ILE A 144 12.74 12.99 7.68
C ILE A 144 13.98 12.78 6.81
N ASN A 145 15.17 13.02 7.40
CA ASN A 145 16.46 12.84 6.74
C ASN A 145 17.34 11.76 7.40
N ALA A 146 16.75 10.92 8.27
CA ALA A 146 17.47 9.81 8.89
C ALA A 146 17.97 8.82 7.82
N SER A 147 19.26 8.43 7.92
CA SER A 147 19.92 7.57 6.93
C SER A 147 19.46 6.10 6.99
N ASN A 148 18.87 5.70 8.09
CA ASN A 148 18.43 4.34 8.39
C ASN A 148 16.90 4.15 8.25
N ILE A 149 16.15 5.18 7.86
CA ILE A 149 14.72 5.12 7.57
C ILE A 149 14.50 5.18 6.07
N TYR A 150 13.79 4.17 5.54
CA TYR A 150 13.51 3.99 4.12
C TYR A 150 12.01 4.02 3.87
N PHE A 151 11.63 4.52 2.71
CA PHE A 151 10.24 4.80 2.36
C PHE A 151 9.83 4.04 1.11
N GLY A 152 8.63 3.47 1.14
CA GLY A 152 8.06 2.70 0.03
C GLY A 152 6.74 3.25 -0.50
N GLY A 153 6.24 4.36 0.03
CA GLY A 153 4.96 4.92 -0.41
C GLY A 153 4.99 5.45 -1.83
N ILE A 154 3.83 5.44 -2.48
CA ILE A 154 3.65 5.95 -3.83
C ILE A 154 3.94 7.46 -3.88
N ASP A 155 4.55 7.91 -4.96
CA ASP A 155 4.71 9.33 -5.27
C ASP A 155 3.48 9.83 -6.04
N TYR A 156 2.49 10.33 -5.29
CA TYR A 156 1.29 10.90 -5.89
C TYR A 156 1.54 12.21 -6.65
N ASP A 157 2.56 12.98 -6.27
CA ASP A 157 2.92 14.19 -7.01
C ASP A 157 3.43 13.83 -8.40
N ALA A 158 4.30 12.83 -8.49
CA ALA A 158 4.76 12.29 -9.76
C ALA A 158 3.63 11.67 -10.61
N GLN A 159 2.69 10.94 -9.98
CA GLN A 159 1.52 10.41 -10.69
C GLN A 159 0.62 11.51 -11.24
N ILE A 160 0.32 12.55 -10.44
CA ILE A 160 -0.47 13.69 -10.89
C ILE A 160 0.26 14.43 -12.04
N GLN A 161 1.57 14.65 -11.91
CA GLN A 161 2.37 15.28 -12.95
C GLN A 161 2.30 14.48 -14.27
N LYS A 162 2.43 13.16 -14.20
CA LYS A 162 2.31 12.28 -15.36
C LYS A 162 0.92 12.32 -16.00
N LEU A 163 -0.14 12.37 -15.20
CA LEU A 163 -1.51 12.49 -15.67
C LEU A 163 -1.79 13.86 -16.32
N LEU A 164 -1.13 14.92 -15.84
CA LEU A 164 -1.26 16.25 -16.43
C LEU A 164 -0.74 16.34 -17.86
N ASP A 165 0.15 15.43 -18.29
CA ASP A 165 0.58 15.33 -19.70
C ASP A 165 -0.58 14.94 -20.65
N PHE A 166 -1.64 14.33 -20.10
CA PHE A 166 -2.87 13.96 -20.81
C PHE A 166 -4.01 14.94 -20.59
N SER A 167 -3.77 16.06 -19.92
CA SER A 167 -4.78 17.08 -19.64
C SER A 167 -4.69 18.26 -20.59
N ASN A 168 -5.78 19.01 -20.67
CA ASN A 168 -5.79 20.36 -21.25
C ASN A 168 -5.67 21.43 -20.15
N ASP A 169 -5.83 22.71 -20.54
CA ASP A 169 -5.72 23.83 -19.59
C ASP A 169 -6.92 23.97 -18.65
N TYR A 170 -8.07 23.38 -18.96
CA TYR A 170 -9.24 23.40 -18.09
C TYR A 170 -9.27 22.14 -17.21
N VAL A 171 -8.70 22.25 -16.02
CA VAL A 171 -8.61 21.14 -15.05
C VAL A 171 -9.67 21.31 -13.96
N ALA A 172 -10.40 20.24 -13.69
CA ALA A 172 -11.32 20.13 -12.57
C ALA A 172 -10.95 18.91 -11.69
N SER A 173 -11.28 18.98 -10.41
CA SER A 173 -11.02 17.92 -9.45
C SER A 173 -12.23 17.67 -8.57
N PHE A 174 -12.69 16.43 -8.52
CA PHE A 174 -13.64 15.99 -7.50
C PHE A 174 -12.89 15.40 -6.31
N TYR A 175 -13.27 15.80 -5.10
CA TYR A 175 -12.69 15.32 -3.86
C TYR A 175 -13.71 15.27 -2.73
N ASP A 176 -13.39 14.58 -1.62
CA ASP A 176 -14.20 14.53 -0.41
C ASP A 176 -13.36 14.80 0.86
N ASP A 177 -13.97 14.63 2.04
CA ASP A 177 -13.32 14.89 3.34
C ASP A 177 -12.33 13.82 3.78
N SER A 178 -12.17 12.71 3.04
CA SER A 178 -11.16 11.73 3.40
C SER A 178 -9.75 12.31 3.26
N ALA A 179 -8.84 11.90 4.14
CA ALA A 179 -7.49 12.46 4.21
C ALA A 179 -6.73 12.35 2.89
N LEU A 180 -6.81 11.20 2.22
CA LEU A 180 -6.15 10.97 0.93
C LEU A 180 -6.77 11.83 -0.17
N SER A 181 -8.10 11.87 -0.26
CA SER A 181 -8.83 12.64 -1.26
C SER A 181 -8.50 14.14 -1.17
N SER A 182 -8.57 14.69 0.03
CA SER A 182 -8.21 16.09 0.30
C SER A 182 -6.73 16.37 -0.03
N SER A 183 -5.82 15.45 0.31
CA SER A 183 -4.39 15.59 -0.01
C SER A 183 -4.14 15.57 -1.51
N LEU A 184 -4.77 14.67 -2.27
CA LEU A 184 -4.64 14.60 -3.73
C LEU A 184 -5.15 15.87 -4.41
N ASN A 185 -6.28 16.41 -3.93
CA ASN A 185 -6.80 17.69 -4.44
C ASN A 185 -5.84 18.85 -4.16
N GLN A 186 -5.25 18.91 -2.96
CA GLN A 186 -4.27 19.95 -2.62
C GLN A 186 -3.00 19.84 -3.48
N LYS A 187 -2.48 18.63 -3.69
CA LYS A 187 -1.32 18.39 -4.56
C LYS A 187 -1.60 18.84 -6.00
N LEU A 188 -2.76 18.46 -6.55
CA LEU A 188 -3.16 18.89 -7.89
C LEU A 188 -3.29 20.41 -7.97
N ALA A 189 -3.93 21.06 -6.99
CA ALA A 189 -4.09 22.52 -6.95
C ALA A 189 -2.73 23.23 -6.81
N SER A 190 -1.76 22.65 -6.15
CA SER A 190 -0.38 23.18 -6.08
C SER A 190 0.34 23.11 -7.43
N LEU A 191 0.16 22.02 -8.19
CA LEU A 191 0.74 21.84 -9.53
C LEU A 191 -0.01 22.65 -10.61
N ARG A 192 -1.33 22.84 -10.45
CA ARG A 192 -2.21 23.58 -11.35
C ARG A 192 -3.10 24.54 -10.54
N PRO A 193 -2.62 25.75 -10.22
CA PRO A 193 -3.35 26.70 -9.33
C PRO A 193 -4.74 27.14 -9.82
N LYS A 194 -5.01 26.98 -11.13
CA LYS A 194 -6.33 27.29 -11.71
C LYS A 194 -7.30 26.11 -11.70
N THR A 195 -6.95 25.01 -11.01
CA THR A 195 -7.82 23.84 -10.88
C THR A 195 -9.14 24.21 -10.23
N LYS A 196 -10.24 23.81 -10.85
CA LYS A 196 -11.58 23.93 -10.30
C LYS A 196 -11.85 22.79 -9.32
N SER A 197 -11.62 23.02 -8.03
CA SER A 197 -11.85 22.05 -6.97
C SER A 197 -13.34 21.96 -6.62
N ILE A 198 -13.91 20.76 -6.69
CA ILE A 198 -15.32 20.48 -6.46
C ILE A 198 -15.42 19.45 -5.32
N LYS A 199 -15.87 19.91 -4.16
CA LYS A 199 -16.06 19.05 -2.99
C LYS A 199 -17.40 18.33 -3.07
N LEU A 200 -17.40 17.02 -2.79
CA LEU A 200 -18.63 16.24 -2.67
C LEU A 200 -19.18 16.33 -1.24
N GLU A 201 -20.46 16.68 -1.13
CA GLU A 201 -21.16 16.81 0.14
C GLU A 201 -21.80 15.48 0.58
N GLY A 202 -20.96 14.49 0.93
CA GLY A 202 -21.43 13.20 1.44
C GLY A 202 -22.44 12.49 0.51
N ASP A 203 -23.36 11.72 1.10
CA ASP A 203 -24.33 10.88 0.38
C ASP A 203 -25.53 11.68 -0.21
N LYS A 204 -25.62 12.97 0.08
CA LYS A 204 -26.72 13.84 -0.36
C LYS A 204 -26.38 14.71 -1.58
N THR A 205 -25.30 14.40 -2.29
CA THR A 205 -24.89 15.17 -3.46
C THR A 205 -25.94 15.10 -4.57
N ASN A 206 -26.52 16.25 -4.94
CA ASN A 206 -27.38 16.36 -6.11
C ASN A 206 -26.50 16.53 -7.36
N PHE A 207 -26.24 15.45 -8.06
CA PHE A 207 -25.33 15.42 -9.21
C PHE A 207 -25.81 16.28 -10.38
N GLU A 208 -27.11 16.28 -10.71
CA GLU A 208 -27.66 17.12 -11.78
C GLU A 208 -27.36 18.59 -11.54
N THR A 209 -27.68 19.09 -10.34
CA THR A 209 -27.38 20.47 -9.97
C THR A 209 -25.89 20.76 -9.94
N LEU A 210 -25.07 19.79 -9.46
CA LEU A 210 -23.62 19.88 -9.40
C LEU A 210 -23.01 20.05 -10.80
N PHE A 211 -23.33 19.15 -11.74
CA PHE A 211 -22.77 19.16 -13.10
C PHE A 211 -23.22 20.40 -13.88
N ARG A 212 -24.52 20.78 -13.77
CA ARG A 212 -25.04 21.99 -14.39
C ARG A 212 -24.32 23.28 -13.93
N ARG A 213 -24.01 23.38 -12.62
CA ARG A 213 -23.26 24.51 -12.07
C ARG A 213 -21.75 24.41 -12.39
N ALA A 214 -21.22 23.22 -12.41
CA ALA A 214 -19.79 23.00 -12.62
C ALA A 214 -19.36 23.29 -14.07
N ARG A 215 -20.22 23.10 -15.09
CA ARG A 215 -19.91 23.35 -16.50
C ARG A 215 -18.59 22.70 -16.91
N LEU A 216 -18.56 21.37 -16.91
CA LEU A 216 -17.32 20.58 -17.07
C LEU A 216 -17.09 20.10 -18.49
N ASP A 217 -17.83 20.59 -19.49
CA ASP A 217 -17.56 20.27 -20.88
C ASP A 217 -16.15 20.69 -21.28
N ASN A 218 -15.47 19.80 -21.97
CA ASN A 218 -14.07 19.95 -22.34
C ASN A 218 -13.09 20.10 -21.16
N ALA A 219 -13.50 19.77 -19.91
CA ALA A 219 -12.58 19.76 -18.76
C ALA A 219 -11.81 18.44 -18.67
N SER A 220 -10.55 18.50 -18.24
CA SER A 220 -9.81 17.34 -17.74
C SER A 220 -10.19 17.14 -16.27
N ILE A 221 -10.92 16.05 -15.97
CA ILE A 221 -11.54 15.81 -14.67
C ILE A 221 -10.72 14.83 -13.86
N PHE A 222 -10.11 15.25 -12.76
CA PHE A 222 -9.46 14.37 -11.79
C PHE A 222 -10.46 13.79 -10.80
N LEU A 223 -10.53 12.46 -10.71
CA LEU A 223 -11.30 11.72 -9.72
C LEU A 223 -10.43 11.43 -8.49
N ASN A 224 -10.28 12.41 -7.62
CA ASN A 224 -9.51 12.31 -6.37
C ASN A 224 -10.40 11.84 -5.21
N THR A 225 -11.27 10.87 -5.45
CA THR A 225 -12.25 10.35 -4.48
C THR A 225 -12.05 8.86 -4.25
N PRO A 226 -12.55 8.31 -3.12
CA PRO A 226 -12.56 6.86 -2.92
C PRO A 226 -13.25 6.13 -4.07
N LEU A 227 -12.84 4.90 -4.33
CA LEU A 227 -13.18 4.09 -5.52
C LEU A 227 -14.68 4.09 -5.86
N VAL A 228 -15.54 3.85 -4.87
CA VAL A 228 -17.01 3.81 -5.08
C VAL A 228 -17.53 5.16 -5.55
N LYS A 229 -17.06 6.25 -4.96
CA LYS A 229 -17.44 7.62 -5.38
C LYS A 229 -16.90 7.95 -6.76
N SER A 230 -15.68 7.50 -7.10
CA SER A 230 -15.13 7.64 -8.44
C SER A 230 -15.97 6.90 -9.49
N ALA A 231 -16.44 5.69 -9.18
CA ALA A 231 -17.35 4.93 -10.05
C ALA A 231 -18.68 5.68 -10.25
N ILE A 232 -19.29 6.17 -9.18
CA ILE A 232 -20.52 6.98 -9.26
C ILE A 232 -20.30 8.21 -10.11
N LEU A 233 -19.20 8.96 -9.90
CA LEU A 233 -18.89 10.15 -10.69
C LEU A 233 -18.73 9.84 -12.18
N SER A 234 -18.02 8.75 -12.54
CA SER A 234 -17.89 8.33 -13.94
C SER A 234 -19.24 8.12 -14.60
N SER A 235 -20.16 7.40 -13.92
CA SER A 235 -21.52 7.18 -14.42
C SER A 235 -22.34 8.48 -14.45
N GLN A 236 -22.16 9.38 -13.48
CA GLN A 236 -22.87 10.65 -13.43
C GLN A 236 -22.37 11.65 -14.47
N ILE A 237 -21.10 11.64 -14.84
CA ILE A 237 -20.57 12.42 -15.98
C ILE A 237 -21.36 12.09 -17.24
N ARG A 238 -21.53 10.81 -17.55
CA ARG A 238 -22.29 10.36 -18.72
C ARG A 238 -23.79 10.64 -18.58
N ALA A 239 -24.38 10.34 -17.43
CA ALA A 239 -25.82 10.52 -17.20
C ALA A 239 -26.27 12.00 -17.29
N ASN A 240 -25.37 12.94 -17.00
CA ASN A 240 -25.63 14.38 -17.13
C ASN A 240 -25.12 14.96 -18.46
N GLU A 241 -24.86 14.11 -19.47
CA GLU A 241 -24.44 14.48 -20.82
C GLU A 241 -23.21 15.43 -20.83
N THR A 242 -22.38 15.36 -19.78
CA THR A 242 -21.12 16.11 -19.71
C THR A 242 -20.10 15.48 -20.65
N ALA A 243 -19.50 16.29 -21.52
CA ALA A 243 -18.48 15.88 -22.47
C ALA A 243 -17.07 16.32 -22.01
N PRO A 244 -16.39 15.59 -21.09
CA PRO A 244 -15.06 15.97 -20.64
C PRO A 244 -14.02 15.78 -21.73
N TYR A 245 -12.90 16.49 -21.63
CA TYR A 245 -11.72 16.23 -22.47
C TYR A 245 -11.07 14.89 -22.09
N MET A 246 -10.89 14.65 -20.78
CA MET A 246 -10.32 13.42 -20.23
C MET A 246 -10.80 13.21 -18.79
N ILE A 247 -10.87 11.97 -18.33
CA ILE A 247 -11.09 11.60 -16.93
C ILE A 247 -9.80 10.98 -16.41
N LEU A 248 -9.28 11.46 -15.28
CA LEU A 248 -7.96 11.12 -14.77
C LEU A 248 -8.06 10.65 -13.32
N SER A 249 -7.34 9.60 -12.97
CA SER A 249 -7.25 9.10 -11.59
C SER A 249 -5.83 8.64 -11.27
N THR A 250 -5.39 8.85 -10.04
CA THR A 250 -4.12 8.29 -9.54
C THR A 250 -4.31 6.81 -9.19
N GLN A 251 -3.30 6.20 -8.56
CA GLN A 251 -3.33 4.81 -8.07
C GLN A 251 -4.62 4.40 -7.36
N ILE A 252 -5.33 5.33 -6.74
CA ILE A 252 -6.58 5.06 -6.04
C ILE A 252 -7.69 4.50 -6.95
N GLY A 253 -7.63 4.79 -8.25
CA GLY A 253 -8.54 4.26 -9.27
C GLY A 253 -8.13 2.90 -9.83
N TYR A 254 -6.90 2.45 -9.60
CA TYR A 254 -6.40 1.19 -10.15
C TYR A 254 -6.85 0.00 -9.32
N ASN A 255 -8.09 -0.41 -9.53
CA ASN A 255 -8.69 -1.54 -8.82
C ASN A 255 -9.78 -2.19 -9.69
N PRO A 256 -9.81 -3.53 -9.85
CA PRO A 256 -10.80 -4.21 -10.67
C PRO A 256 -12.26 -4.00 -10.21
N THR A 257 -12.47 -3.63 -8.95
CA THR A 257 -13.81 -3.25 -8.47
C THR A 257 -14.36 -2.03 -9.22
N LEU A 258 -13.51 -1.12 -9.74
CA LEU A 258 -13.96 -0.02 -10.60
C LEU A 258 -14.66 -0.55 -11.85
N LEU A 259 -14.10 -1.60 -12.47
CA LEU A 259 -14.64 -2.21 -13.67
C LEU A 259 -16.03 -2.84 -13.43
N SER A 260 -16.23 -3.42 -12.25
CA SER A 260 -17.53 -4.01 -11.86
C SER A 260 -18.59 -2.97 -11.46
N LEU A 261 -18.17 -1.80 -11.00
CA LEU A 261 -19.06 -0.72 -10.55
C LEU A 261 -19.46 0.26 -11.66
N THR A 262 -18.82 0.20 -12.84
CA THR A 262 -19.06 1.11 -13.96
C THR A 262 -19.36 0.35 -15.24
N GLN A 263 -20.12 0.97 -16.14
CA GLN A 263 -20.28 0.46 -17.50
C GLN A 263 -19.04 0.80 -18.33
N PRO A 264 -18.70 0.04 -19.41
CA PRO A 264 -17.59 0.39 -20.30
C PRO A 264 -17.66 1.84 -20.82
N GLU A 265 -18.86 2.31 -21.14
CA GLU A 265 -19.14 3.65 -21.65
C GLU A 265 -18.83 4.76 -20.64
N ASP A 266 -18.90 4.47 -19.33
CA ASP A 266 -18.61 5.44 -18.26
C ASP A 266 -17.11 5.74 -18.14
N ARG A 267 -16.25 4.90 -18.71
CA ARG A 267 -14.81 4.95 -18.54
C ARG A 267 -13.98 5.01 -19.82
N VAL A 268 -14.63 5.27 -20.94
CA VAL A 268 -13.94 5.38 -22.26
C VAL A 268 -12.78 6.39 -22.23
N LEU A 269 -12.96 7.52 -21.53
CA LEU A 269 -11.97 8.59 -21.39
C LEU A 269 -11.15 8.49 -20.09
N LEU A 270 -11.26 7.38 -19.36
CA LEU A 270 -10.60 7.23 -18.06
C LEU A 270 -9.17 6.70 -18.23
N LEU A 271 -8.20 7.52 -17.79
CA LEU A 271 -6.80 7.14 -17.62
C LEU A 271 -6.41 7.10 -16.15
N ILE A 272 -5.66 6.08 -15.77
CA ILE A 272 -5.28 5.84 -14.38
C ILE A 272 -3.75 5.71 -14.29
N ALA A 273 -3.12 6.48 -13.43
CA ALA A 273 -1.71 6.29 -13.11
C ALA A 273 -1.54 5.10 -12.17
N ASN A 274 -0.69 4.16 -12.56
CA ASN A 274 -0.41 2.94 -11.82
C ASN A 274 1.10 2.77 -11.60
N SER A 275 1.49 2.48 -10.36
CA SER A 275 2.88 2.22 -9.95
C SER A 275 3.14 0.76 -9.58
N ILE A 276 2.17 -0.14 -9.74
CA ILE A 276 2.30 -1.56 -9.43
C ILE A 276 2.74 -2.31 -10.70
N ALA A 277 3.84 -3.06 -10.61
CA ALA A 277 4.41 -3.86 -11.71
C ALA A 277 4.88 -5.23 -11.20
N ASN A 278 3.95 -6.06 -10.74
CA ASN A 278 4.28 -7.40 -10.28
C ASN A 278 4.12 -8.42 -11.41
N ASP A 279 5.22 -9.13 -11.71
CA ASP A 279 5.25 -10.19 -12.74
C ASP A 279 5.44 -11.59 -12.13
N ASP A 280 5.54 -11.70 -10.79
CA ASP A 280 5.72 -12.98 -10.11
C ASP A 280 4.39 -13.63 -9.73
N ALA A 281 3.91 -14.55 -10.57
CA ALA A 281 2.65 -15.27 -10.33
C ALA A 281 2.64 -16.09 -9.02
N GLY A 282 3.80 -16.58 -8.57
CA GLY A 282 3.91 -17.30 -7.30
C GLY A 282 3.70 -16.38 -6.10
N LEU A 283 4.19 -15.16 -6.19
CA LEU A 283 3.98 -14.15 -5.16
C LEU A 283 2.53 -13.64 -5.16
N SER A 284 1.92 -13.43 -6.36
CA SER A 284 0.48 -13.13 -6.48
C SER A 284 -0.36 -14.19 -5.78
N TYR A 285 -0.12 -15.47 -6.09
CA TYR A 285 -0.84 -16.58 -5.48
C TYR A 285 -0.72 -16.62 -3.95
N LEU A 286 0.49 -16.38 -3.40
CA LEU A 286 0.70 -16.37 -1.95
C LEU A 286 0.00 -15.19 -1.27
N ASN A 287 0.02 -14.01 -1.88
CA ASN A 287 -0.72 -12.86 -1.34
C ASN A 287 -2.24 -13.09 -1.38
N GLU A 288 -2.78 -13.69 -2.45
CA GLU A 288 -4.19 -14.05 -2.56
C GLU A 288 -4.61 -15.09 -1.51
N MET A 289 -3.80 -16.12 -1.28
CA MET A 289 -4.03 -17.09 -0.21
C MET A 289 -4.07 -16.44 1.19
N LEU A 290 -3.35 -15.34 1.38
CA LEU A 290 -3.31 -14.57 2.63
C LEU A 290 -4.36 -13.42 2.64
N GLY A 291 -5.27 -13.39 1.66
CA GLY A 291 -6.49 -12.58 1.69
C GLY A 291 -6.40 -11.21 1.02
N HIS A 292 -5.39 -10.96 0.18
CA HIS A 292 -5.29 -9.71 -0.58
C HIS A 292 -4.50 -9.90 -1.89
N SER A 293 -4.79 -9.06 -2.89
CA SER A 293 -4.03 -9.05 -4.15
C SER A 293 -2.86 -8.08 -4.07
N ILE A 294 -1.68 -8.53 -4.46
CA ILE A 294 -0.50 -7.65 -4.64
C ILE A 294 -0.65 -6.79 -5.90
N ASP A 295 -1.37 -7.27 -6.91
CA ASP A 295 -1.46 -6.64 -8.23
C ASP A 295 -2.33 -5.37 -8.24
N TYR A 296 -3.20 -5.22 -7.22
CA TYR A 296 -4.12 -4.08 -7.10
C TYR A 296 -4.07 -3.39 -5.73
N ASN A 297 -3.18 -3.84 -4.86
CA ASN A 297 -3.00 -3.24 -3.53
C ASN A 297 -1.60 -2.66 -3.39
N TRP A 298 -1.50 -1.34 -3.47
CA TRP A 298 -0.21 -0.67 -3.43
C TRP A 298 0.55 -0.86 -2.10
N VAL A 299 -0.15 -1.01 -0.96
CA VAL A 299 0.51 -1.27 0.34
C VAL A 299 1.13 -2.67 0.34
N ALA A 300 0.41 -3.66 -0.21
CA ALA A 300 0.94 -5.01 -0.40
C ALA A 300 2.17 -4.97 -1.31
N TYR A 301 2.06 -4.30 -2.45
CA TYR A 301 3.16 -4.17 -3.41
C TYR A 301 4.37 -3.47 -2.79
N ALA A 302 4.18 -2.30 -2.18
CA ALA A 302 5.25 -1.55 -1.53
C ALA A 302 5.94 -2.35 -0.41
N THR A 303 5.17 -3.11 0.39
CA THR A 303 5.73 -3.98 1.44
C THR A 303 6.62 -5.06 0.85
N ASN A 304 6.17 -5.74 -0.20
CA ASN A 304 6.95 -6.79 -0.88
C ASN A 304 8.22 -6.23 -1.53
N VAL A 305 8.12 -5.09 -2.25
CA VAL A 305 9.28 -4.44 -2.90
C VAL A 305 10.35 -4.04 -1.89
N GLY A 306 9.94 -3.43 -0.77
CA GLY A 306 10.90 -3.02 0.27
C GLY A 306 11.55 -4.21 0.96
N LEU A 307 10.77 -5.25 1.27
CA LEU A 307 11.32 -6.45 1.87
C LEU A 307 12.25 -7.18 0.90
N ASP A 308 11.94 -7.20 -0.41
CA ASP A 308 12.83 -7.70 -1.46
C ASP A 308 14.17 -6.97 -1.47
N TYR A 309 14.14 -5.64 -1.37
CA TYR A 309 15.35 -4.84 -1.30
C TYR A 309 16.20 -5.22 -0.07
N PHE A 310 15.61 -5.21 1.14
CA PHE A 310 16.34 -5.55 2.36
C PHE A 310 16.84 -6.99 2.37
N TYR A 311 16.00 -7.94 1.97
CA TYR A 311 16.36 -9.34 1.96
C TYR A 311 17.53 -9.61 1.03
N THR A 312 17.47 -9.12 -0.21
CA THR A 312 18.48 -9.42 -1.22
C THR A 312 19.74 -8.56 -1.12
N GLN A 313 19.67 -7.37 -0.55
CA GLN A 313 20.83 -6.48 -0.43
C GLN A 313 21.54 -6.57 0.92
N MET A 314 20.85 -6.96 1.99
CA MET A 314 21.40 -6.89 3.33
C MET A 314 21.35 -8.22 4.10
N MET A 315 20.33 -9.06 3.91
CA MET A 315 20.18 -10.31 4.67
C MET A 315 20.73 -11.51 3.91
N ASN A 316 20.42 -11.67 2.64
CA ASN A 316 20.86 -12.76 1.79
C ASN A 316 21.22 -12.28 0.39
N THR A 317 22.40 -11.76 0.24
CA THR A 317 22.91 -11.17 -1.02
C THR A 317 23.09 -12.17 -2.17
N LYS A 318 22.88 -13.47 -1.91
CA LYS A 318 22.88 -14.55 -2.93
C LYS A 318 21.49 -14.76 -3.52
N SER A 319 20.43 -14.24 -2.90
CA SER A 319 19.08 -14.35 -3.43
C SER A 319 18.88 -13.40 -4.60
N GLN A 320 18.10 -13.86 -5.59
CA GLN A 320 17.70 -13.03 -6.72
C GLN A 320 16.54 -12.12 -6.31
N ARG A 321 16.57 -10.87 -6.76
CA ARG A 321 15.47 -9.93 -6.60
C ARG A 321 14.26 -10.37 -7.42
N LEU A 322 13.07 -10.18 -6.86
CA LEU A 322 11.79 -10.38 -7.55
C LEU A 322 11.32 -9.11 -8.25
N PHE A 323 11.79 -7.94 -7.79
CA PHE A 323 11.34 -6.64 -8.28
C PHE A 323 12.49 -5.84 -8.87
N SER A 324 12.18 -5.05 -9.90
CA SER A 324 13.14 -4.19 -10.62
C SER A 324 13.30 -2.80 -9.99
N GLU A 325 12.40 -2.40 -9.09
CA GLU A 325 12.39 -1.10 -8.43
C GLU A 325 13.71 -0.80 -7.74
N GLN A 326 14.16 0.44 -7.87
CA GLN A 326 15.41 0.89 -7.30
C GLN A 326 15.18 1.72 -6.04
N MET A 327 16.13 1.64 -5.11
CA MET A 327 16.19 2.52 -3.95
C MET A 327 17.09 3.71 -4.27
N GLN A 328 16.60 4.92 -4.13
CA GLN A 328 17.38 6.14 -4.26
C GLN A 328 17.04 7.11 -3.14
N ASN A 329 18.03 7.65 -2.48
CA ASN A 329 17.82 8.59 -1.36
C ASN A 329 16.83 8.07 -0.30
N ASN A 330 16.93 6.80 0.05
CA ASN A 330 16.05 6.10 1.00
C ASN A 330 14.58 6.03 0.56
N GLN A 331 14.26 6.18 -0.71
CA GLN A 331 12.93 6.04 -1.29
C GLN A 331 12.95 5.00 -2.42
N ILE A 332 11.98 4.09 -2.41
CA ILE A 332 11.73 3.22 -3.56
C ILE A 332 11.17 4.05 -4.72
N LEU A 333 11.79 3.95 -5.87
CA LEU A 333 11.33 4.59 -7.10
C LEU A 333 10.49 3.61 -7.91
N TYR A 334 9.25 4.00 -8.17
CA TYR A 334 8.31 3.23 -8.99
C TYR A 334 8.21 3.79 -10.40
N ASN A 335 8.15 2.91 -11.39
CA ASN A 335 7.78 3.31 -12.73
C ASN A 335 6.27 3.58 -12.80
N ILE A 336 5.89 4.77 -13.27
CA ILE A 336 4.48 5.15 -13.41
C ILE A 336 4.03 4.82 -14.83
N ARG A 337 3.08 3.91 -14.94
CA ARG A 337 2.40 3.53 -16.18
C ARG A 337 1.01 4.18 -16.22
N ILE A 338 0.59 4.57 -17.40
CA ILE A 338 -0.78 5.07 -17.61
C ILE A 338 -1.62 3.92 -18.13
N MET A 339 -2.73 3.66 -17.47
CA MET A 339 -3.60 2.53 -17.73
C MET A 339 -4.95 3.00 -18.25
N LYS A 340 -5.45 2.32 -19.28
CA LYS A 340 -6.85 2.39 -19.73
C LYS A 340 -7.68 1.33 -19.03
N ALA A 341 -8.89 1.70 -18.62
CA ALA A 341 -9.87 0.77 -18.08
C ALA A 341 -10.70 0.17 -19.22
N LEU A 342 -10.44 -1.08 -19.57
CA LEU A 342 -11.17 -1.84 -20.57
C LEU A 342 -12.46 -2.46 -20.01
N GLU A 343 -13.12 -3.33 -20.75
CA GLU A 343 -14.35 -4.00 -20.34
C GLU A 343 -14.16 -4.79 -19.01
N ALA A 344 -13.14 -5.65 -18.95
CA ALA A 344 -12.87 -6.55 -17.82
C ALA A 344 -11.43 -6.48 -17.27
N SER A 345 -10.60 -5.59 -17.79
CA SER A 345 -9.18 -5.51 -17.42
C SER A 345 -8.64 -4.09 -17.56
N PHE A 346 -7.41 -3.89 -17.16
CA PHE A 346 -6.63 -2.69 -17.46
C PHE A 346 -5.57 -3.01 -18.53
N SER A 347 -5.29 -2.07 -19.42
CA SER A 347 -4.18 -2.15 -20.36
C SER A 347 -3.33 -0.88 -20.25
N GLU A 348 -2.05 -0.98 -20.52
CA GLU A 348 -1.18 0.19 -20.65
C GLU A 348 -1.56 0.98 -21.89
N GLU A 349 -1.53 2.34 -21.79
CA GLU A 349 -1.84 3.29 -22.85
C GLU A 349 -0.83 3.24 -24.00
#